data_c0e8606d899499a78b72178eeea0182d
#
_entry.id   c0e8606d899499a78b72178eeea0182d
#
_cell.length_a   1.000
_cell.length_b   1.000
_cell.length_c   1.000
_cell.angle_alpha   90.00
_cell.angle_beta   90.00
_cell.angle_gamma   90.00
#
_symmetry.space_group_name_H-M   'P 1'
#
loop_
_entity.id
_entity.type
_entity.pdbx_description
1 polymer ?
#
loop_
_entity_poly.entity_id
_entity_poly.type
_entity_poly.pdbx_seq_one_letter_code
_entity_poly.pdbx_strand_id
1 'polypeptide(L)' 'MTNEENTPAKPEITEFKGNPVLRIPVVDNPSPDINWHWMSFGKNKAKAIVRWIEEIKKFAEG' A
#
# COMPACT_ATOMS: atom_id res chain seq x y z
N MET A 1 -17.73 16.75 -5.06
CA MET A 1 -17.60 16.42 -4.86
C MET A 1 -17.28 15.91 -4.53
N THR A 2 -17.18 15.79 -4.44
CA THR A 2 -16.88 15.44 -4.14
C THR A 2 -16.30 14.65 -4.12
N ASN A 3 -16.43 14.53 -4.36
CA ASN A 3 -15.73 13.59 -4.58
C ASN A 3 -14.50 13.19 -3.95
N GLU A 4 -13.57 14.06 -3.56
CA GLU A 4 -12.33 13.66 -3.01
C GLU A 4 -12.49 13.04 -1.69
N GLU A 5 -13.40 13.51 -0.96
CA GLU A 5 -13.65 12.80 0.25
C GLU A 5 -14.15 11.42 -0.04
N ASN A 6 -14.72 11.27 -1.21
CA ASN A 6 -15.12 9.96 -1.65
C ASN A 6 -14.02 9.23 -2.37
N THR A 7 -12.88 9.88 -2.54
CA THR A 7 -11.76 9.26 -3.20
C THR A 7 -11.21 8.16 -2.33
N PRO A 8 -11.07 6.96 -2.86
CA PRO A 8 -10.46 5.89 -2.07
C PRO A 8 -9.06 6.27 -1.66
N ALA A 9 -8.64 5.77 -0.54
CA ALA A 9 -7.28 5.99 -0.09
C ALA A 9 -6.32 5.47 -1.13
N LYS A 10 -5.22 6.16 -1.29
CA LYS A 10 -4.21 5.81 -2.29
C LYS A 10 -2.91 5.46 -1.61
N PRO A 11 -2.05 4.72 -2.31
CA PRO A 11 -0.69 4.53 -1.82
C PRO A 11 -0.01 5.87 -1.61
N GLU A 12 0.78 5.95 -0.58
CA GLU A 12 1.50 7.19 -0.32
C GLU A 12 2.92 6.86 0.09
N ILE A 13 3.81 7.80 -0.19
CA ILE A 13 5.21 7.63 0.16
C ILE A 13 5.48 8.42 1.42
N THR A 14 6.00 7.74 2.41
CA THR A 14 6.38 8.37 3.66
C THR A 14 7.85 8.10 3.90
N GLU A 15 8.31 8.39 5.10
CA GLU A 15 9.71 8.24 5.41
C GLU A 15 9.84 7.57 6.77
N PHE A 16 10.78 6.65 6.88
CA PHE A 16 11.07 6.00 8.15
C PHE A 16 12.58 5.94 8.31
N LYS A 17 13.07 6.63 9.35
CA LYS A 17 14.51 6.68 9.63
C LYS A 17 15.32 7.12 8.42
N GLY A 18 14.81 8.12 7.69
CA GLY A 18 15.51 8.66 6.54
C GLY A 18 15.36 7.88 5.27
N ASN A 19 14.58 6.80 5.29
CA ASN A 19 14.40 5.96 4.09
C ASN A 19 12.97 6.07 3.61
N PRO A 20 12.77 6.12 2.28
CA PRO A 20 11.41 6.17 1.74
C PRO A 20 10.69 4.85 1.96
N VAL A 21 9.41 4.95 2.28
CA VAL A 21 8.57 3.79 2.54
C VAL A 21 7.26 4.01 1.81
N LEU A 22 6.80 3.00 1.09
CA LEU A 22 5.50 3.06 0.44
C LEU A 22 4.46 2.44 1.35
N ARG A 23 3.34 3.11 1.47
CA ARG A 23 2.25 2.70 2.34
C ARG A 23 1.03 2.46 1.48
N ILE A 24 0.47 1.27 1.56
CA ILE A 24 -0.64 0.86 0.69
C ILE A 24 -1.82 0.44 1.54
N PRO A 25 -3.03 0.93 1.22
CA PRO A 25 -4.21 0.45 1.94
C PRO A 25 -4.54 -0.97 1.52
N VAL A 26 -4.93 -1.79 2.48
CA VAL A 26 -5.25 -3.19 2.21
C VAL A 26 -6.72 -3.50 2.45
N VAL A 27 -7.51 -2.47 2.77
CA VAL A 27 -8.95 -2.62 2.94
C VAL A 27 -9.63 -1.54 2.10
N ASP A 28 -10.93 -1.69 1.90
CA ASP A 28 -11.66 -0.77 1.03
C ASP A 28 -11.77 0.62 1.61
N ASN A 29 -11.98 0.73 2.91
CA ASN A 29 -12.13 2.03 3.57
C ASN A 29 -11.13 2.14 4.70
N PRO A 30 -9.87 2.38 4.36
CA PRO A 30 -8.84 2.43 5.39
C PRO A 30 -8.96 3.66 6.25
N SER A 31 -8.76 3.49 7.54
CA SER A 31 -8.69 4.59 8.47
C SER A 31 -7.21 4.91 8.69
N PRO A 32 -6.82 6.18 8.64
CA PRO A 32 -5.41 6.50 8.83
C PRO A 32 -4.90 6.14 10.22
N ASP A 33 -5.80 5.92 11.17
CA ASP A 33 -5.41 5.61 12.54
C ASP A 33 -5.28 4.13 12.82
N ILE A 34 -5.72 3.28 11.90
CA ILE A 34 -5.72 1.84 12.13
C ILE A 34 -4.58 1.23 11.33
N ASN A 35 -3.57 0.77 12.04
CA ASN A 35 -2.35 0.29 11.38
C ASN A 35 -2.57 -0.90 10.48
N TRP A 36 -3.42 -1.83 10.87
CA TRP A 36 -3.57 -3.04 10.06
C TRP A 36 -4.36 -2.79 8.78
N HIS A 37 -4.95 -1.60 8.63
CA HIS A 37 -5.58 -1.21 7.37
C HIS A 37 -4.56 -0.90 6.30
N TRP A 38 -3.30 -0.79 6.66
CA TRP A 38 -2.24 -0.39 5.75
C TRP A 38 -1.09 -1.37 5.84
N MET A 39 -0.41 -1.50 4.72
CA MET A 39 0.85 -2.23 4.73
C MET A 39 1.92 -1.30 4.17
N SER A 40 3.10 -1.36 4.73
CA SER A 40 4.17 -0.48 4.29
C SER A 40 5.46 -1.28 4.14
N PHE A 41 6.31 -0.81 3.23
CA PHE A 41 7.56 -1.50 2.96
C PHE A 41 8.53 -0.55 2.29
N GLY A 42 9.80 -0.86 2.40
CA GLY A 42 10.83 -0.06 1.79
C GLY A 42 11.13 -0.51 0.37
N LYS A 43 12.19 0.05 -0.20
CA LYS A 43 12.51 -0.19 -1.61
C LYS A 43 12.87 -1.65 -1.90
N ASN A 44 13.57 -2.31 -1.00
CA ASN A 44 13.98 -3.69 -1.28
C ASN A 44 12.79 -4.61 -1.41
N LYS A 45 11.82 -4.47 -0.52
CA LYS A 45 10.60 -5.27 -0.63
C LYS A 45 9.78 -4.87 -1.83
N ALA A 46 9.77 -3.58 -2.14
CA ALA A 46 9.05 -3.11 -3.32
C ALA A 46 9.61 -3.76 -4.58
N LYS A 47 10.92 -3.84 -4.69
CA LYS A 47 11.55 -4.48 -5.85
C LYS A 47 11.17 -5.95 -5.94
N ALA A 48 11.14 -6.63 -4.80
CA ALA A 48 10.74 -8.02 -4.78
C ALA A 48 9.29 -8.19 -5.21
N ILE A 49 8.43 -7.29 -4.76
CA ILE A 49 7.03 -7.35 -5.14
C ILE A 49 6.86 -7.20 -6.66
N VAL A 50 7.56 -6.23 -7.23
CA VAL A 50 7.50 -6.01 -8.69
C VAL A 50 8.03 -7.23 -9.44
N ARG A 51 9.10 -7.81 -8.93
CA ARG A 51 9.71 -8.97 -9.58
C ARG A 51 8.79 -10.17 -9.60
N TRP A 52 8.02 -10.34 -8.54
CA TRP A 52 7.16 -11.51 -8.39
C TRP A 52 5.69 -11.16 -8.50
N ILE A 53 5.39 -10.07 -9.20
CA ILE A 53 4.02 -9.57 -9.24
C ILE A 53 3.04 -10.58 -9.82
N GLU A 54 3.47 -11.37 -10.82
CA GLU A 54 2.59 -12.36 -11.41
C GLU A 54 2.22 -13.44 -10.43
N GLU A 55 3.20 -13.86 -9.63
CA GLU A 55 2.93 -14.88 -8.61
C GLU A 55 1.99 -14.35 -7.54
N ILE A 56 2.22 -13.09 -7.17
CA ILE A 56 1.38 -12.45 -6.17
C ILE A 56 -0.05 -12.34 -6.67
N LYS A 57 -0.23 -11.99 -7.93
CA LYS A 57 -1.55 -11.89 -8.52
C LYS A 57 -2.27 -13.23 -8.50
N LYS A 58 -1.59 -14.28 -8.88
CA LYS A 58 -2.18 -15.61 -8.86
C LYS A 58 -2.59 -16.00 -7.46
N PHE A 59 -1.73 -15.73 -6.49
CA PHE A 59 -2.04 -16.04 -5.10
C PHE A 59 -3.25 -15.26 -4.62
N ALA A 60 -3.32 -13.99 -4.97
CA ALA A 60 -4.41 -13.12 -4.50
C ALA A 60 -5.75 -13.54 -5.12
N GLU A 61 -5.72 -14.01 -6.35
CA GLU A 61 -6.95 -14.38 -7.06
C GLU A 61 -7.37 -15.81 -6.78
N GLY A 62 -6.46 -16.60 -6.35
CA GLY A 62 -6.68 -17.98 -6.24
C GLY A 62 -7.20 -18.57 -5.05
#